data_4ac1c0845bdb8cfc2bb73f270b58687b
#
_entry.id   4ac1c0845bdb8cfc2bb73f270b58687b
#
_cell.length_a   1.000
_cell.length_b   1.000
_cell.length_c   1.000
_cell.angle_alpha   90.00
_cell.angle_beta   90.00
_cell.angle_gamma   90.00
#
_symmetry.space_group_name_H-M   'P 1'
#
loop_
_entity.id
_entity.type
_entity.pdbx_description
1 polymer ?
#
loop_
_entity_poly.entity_id
_entity_poly.type
_entity_poly.pdbx_seq_one_letter_code
_entity_poly.pdbx_strand_id
1 'polypeptide(L)'
;MAFTIKIYEKDEYIYKLLKKRLGSFFPDAYVINPYLDEGSTDERFSEYTSVLYDPKDISNEEVSLHTASPLRLTDDGGVIDCSRLVHSLRQSDESPLFIRPATGTITAVIPFVYSDVRDRFISDIETELSGSDYNVRLDFTSKLRALWRQSAGNNMTALLEACRSKRFKPEDILKYCNMDELGFLTPGSCRNNDDVYDFGVARVAALINHAAALAHSKTSFINVLTVVEGFRSADLPELLSGLDKVFILLPARNAGEDLGARELITSLNKTLGRERVSVYYAEDLTAPGELDDSLSPRRQVV
;
A
#
# COMPACT_ATOMS: atom_id res chain seq x y z
N MET A 1 -6.30 -24.66 2.08
CA MET A 1 -7.20 -24.85 3.26
C MET A 1 -7.86 -23.52 3.50
N ALA A 2 -9.16 -23.47 3.72
CA ALA A 2 -9.85 -22.21 3.96
C ALA A 2 -9.68 -21.83 5.45
N PHE A 3 -9.30 -20.58 5.71
CA PHE A 3 -9.20 -20.00 7.04
C PHE A 3 -10.47 -19.23 7.33
N THR A 4 -11.01 -19.32 8.55
CA THR A 4 -12.24 -18.63 8.93
C THR A 4 -11.96 -17.56 9.99
N ILE A 5 -12.45 -16.34 9.77
CA ILE A 5 -12.46 -15.27 10.75
C ILE A 5 -13.90 -15.04 11.19
N LYS A 6 -14.23 -15.37 12.43
CA LYS A 6 -15.52 -15.06 13.04
C LYS A 6 -15.47 -13.72 13.73
N ILE A 7 -16.38 -12.81 13.38
CA ILE A 7 -16.47 -11.47 13.98
C ILE A 7 -17.78 -11.39 14.74
N TYR A 8 -17.71 -11.29 16.06
CA TYR A 8 -18.87 -11.06 16.92
C TYR A 8 -19.05 -9.54 17.11
N GLU A 9 -19.80 -8.92 16.20
CA GLU A 9 -20.11 -7.50 16.18
C GLU A 9 -21.58 -7.32 15.78
N LYS A 10 -22.36 -6.59 16.58
CA LYS A 10 -23.78 -6.37 16.34
C LYS A 10 -24.06 -5.20 15.40
N ASP A 11 -23.14 -4.25 15.29
CA ASP A 11 -23.26 -3.15 14.36
C ASP A 11 -22.92 -3.62 12.94
N GLU A 12 -23.95 -3.64 12.09
CA GLU A 12 -23.83 -4.09 10.70
C GLU A 12 -22.85 -3.23 9.88
N TYR A 13 -22.77 -1.93 10.16
CA TYR A 13 -21.88 -1.01 9.46
C TYR A 13 -20.42 -1.30 9.84
N ILE A 14 -20.13 -1.47 11.12
CA ILE A 14 -18.79 -1.83 11.62
C ILE A 14 -18.37 -3.20 11.04
N TYR A 15 -19.28 -4.17 11.06
CA TYR A 15 -19.01 -5.49 10.47
C TYR A 15 -18.65 -5.41 8.99
N LYS A 16 -19.42 -4.67 8.18
CA LYS A 16 -19.14 -4.50 6.75
C LYS A 16 -17.77 -3.86 6.49
N LEU A 17 -17.40 -2.85 7.29
CA LEU A 17 -16.08 -2.23 7.20
C LEU A 17 -14.97 -3.23 7.55
N LEU A 18 -15.13 -3.97 8.65
CA LEU A 18 -14.16 -4.99 9.07
C LEU A 18 -14.05 -6.10 8.03
N LYS A 19 -15.16 -6.61 7.53
CA LYS A 19 -15.21 -7.65 6.48
C LYS A 19 -14.46 -7.22 5.22
N LYS A 20 -14.73 -5.99 4.75
CA LYS A 20 -14.02 -5.40 3.61
C LYS A 20 -12.53 -5.26 3.89
N ARG A 21 -12.18 -4.72 5.05
CA ARG A 21 -10.79 -4.47 5.42
C ARG A 21 -10.01 -5.78 5.64
N LEU A 22 -10.55 -6.71 6.41
CA LEU A 22 -9.91 -8.01 6.64
C LEU A 22 -9.84 -8.85 5.36
N GLY A 23 -10.84 -8.79 4.49
CA GLY A 23 -10.81 -9.45 3.19
C GLY A 23 -9.68 -8.94 2.28
N SER A 24 -9.29 -7.66 2.38
CA SER A 24 -8.13 -7.14 1.65
C SER A 24 -6.79 -7.65 2.19
N PHE A 25 -6.70 -7.95 3.49
CA PHE A 25 -5.50 -8.52 4.11
C PHE A 25 -5.41 -10.04 3.99
N PHE A 26 -6.57 -10.70 3.90
CA PHE A 26 -6.72 -12.15 3.92
C PHE A 26 -7.71 -12.59 2.83
N PRO A 27 -7.32 -12.51 1.53
CA PRO A 27 -8.22 -12.76 0.41
C PRO A 27 -8.79 -14.20 0.39
N ASP A 28 -8.08 -15.16 0.98
CA ASP A 28 -8.50 -16.55 1.06
C ASP A 28 -9.27 -16.89 2.36
N ALA A 29 -9.53 -15.89 3.21
CA ALA A 29 -10.25 -16.08 4.46
C ALA A 29 -11.75 -15.93 4.27
N TYR A 30 -12.52 -16.82 4.91
CA TYR A 30 -13.95 -16.63 5.10
C TYR A 30 -14.19 -15.72 6.30
N VAL A 31 -14.71 -14.51 6.06
CA VAL A 31 -15.08 -13.58 7.13
C VAL A 31 -16.58 -13.64 7.35
N ILE A 32 -16.99 -14.09 8.53
CA ILE A 32 -18.40 -14.31 8.89
C ILE A 32 -18.75 -13.63 10.21
N ASN A 33 -20.01 -13.23 10.35
CA ASN A 33 -20.56 -12.73 11.60
C ASN A 33 -21.71 -13.64 12.05
N PRO A 34 -21.55 -14.36 13.16
CA PRO A 34 -22.61 -15.26 13.65
C PRO A 34 -23.94 -14.58 14.00
N TYR A 35 -23.93 -13.25 14.24
CA TYR A 35 -25.14 -12.50 14.54
C TYR A 35 -25.89 -12.01 13.29
N LEU A 36 -25.19 -11.79 12.18
CA LEU A 36 -25.74 -11.10 11.01
C LEU A 36 -25.82 -12.00 9.76
N ASP A 37 -24.94 -12.97 9.63
CA ASP A 37 -24.91 -13.88 8.48
C ASP A 37 -25.83 -15.10 8.77
N GLU A 38 -27.13 -15.00 8.46
CA GLU A 38 -28.10 -16.09 8.60
C GLU A 38 -27.69 -17.31 7.78
N GLY A 39 -27.54 -18.47 8.44
CA GLY A 39 -27.19 -19.74 7.79
C GLY A 39 -25.73 -20.13 7.85
N SER A 40 -24.88 -19.37 8.52
CA SER A 40 -23.44 -19.66 8.67
C SER A 40 -23.11 -20.80 9.67
N THR A 41 -24.12 -21.54 10.13
CA THR A 41 -23.95 -22.72 11.00
C THR A 41 -23.46 -23.97 10.26
N ASP A 42 -23.05 -23.83 8.99
CA ASP A 42 -22.55 -24.95 8.20
C ASP A 42 -21.23 -25.47 8.79
N GLU A 43 -21.23 -26.68 9.32
CA GLU A 43 -20.11 -27.39 9.98
C GLU A 43 -18.89 -27.61 9.06
N ARG A 44 -18.90 -27.09 7.84
CA ARG A 44 -17.82 -27.15 6.85
C ARG A 44 -16.67 -26.18 7.11
N PHE A 45 -16.71 -25.43 8.22
CA PHE A 45 -15.66 -24.49 8.56
C PHE A 45 -14.41 -25.20 9.07
N SER A 46 -13.30 -24.82 8.44
CA SER A 46 -11.97 -25.37 8.61
C SER A 46 -11.53 -25.54 10.07
N GLU A 47 -10.61 -26.45 10.31
CA GLU A 47 -9.94 -26.67 11.60
C GLU A 47 -9.28 -25.41 12.20
N TYR A 48 -9.19 -24.33 11.42
CA TYR A 48 -8.53 -23.07 11.81
C TYR A 48 -9.54 -21.92 11.79
N THR A 49 -9.95 -21.49 12.99
CA THR A 49 -10.87 -20.38 13.17
C THR A 49 -10.30 -19.37 14.15
N SER A 50 -10.10 -18.12 13.70
CA SER A 50 -9.85 -17.00 14.60
C SER A 50 -11.14 -16.29 14.97
N VAL A 51 -11.25 -15.87 16.21
CA VAL A 51 -12.42 -15.18 16.74
C VAL A 51 -12.06 -13.76 17.14
N LEU A 52 -12.76 -12.79 16.56
CA LEU A 52 -12.73 -11.39 16.93
C LEU A 52 -14.04 -11.03 17.64
N TYR A 53 -13.97 -10.32 18.75
CA TYR A 53 -15.16 -9.97 19.52
C TYR A 53 -15.05 -8.60 20.19
N ASP A 54 -16.20 -7.91 20.34
CA ASP A 54 -16.31 -6.76 21.22
C ASP A 54 -16.80 -7.25 22.60
N PRO A 55 -16.07 -6.94 23.69
CA PRO A 55 -16.50 -7.31 25.04
C PRO A 55 -17.86 -6.77 25.48
N LYS A 56 -18.38 -5.76 24.75
CA LYS A 56 -19.73 -5.21 24.98
C LYS A 56 -20.81 -6.11 24.40
N ASP A 57 -20.49 -6.90 23.37
CA ASP A 57 -21.44 -7.72 22.63
C ASP A 57 -21.51 -9.18 23.09
N ILE A 58 -20.38 -9.71 23.53
CA ILE A 58 -20.24 -11.09 23.97
C ILE A 58 -19.26 -11.21 25.13
N SER A 59 -19.52 -12.09 26.08
CA SER A 59 -18.62 -12.33 27.22
C SER A 59 -17.36 -13.12 26.84
N ASN A 60 -16.27 -12.90 27.55
CA ASN A 60 -15.03 -13.68 27.37
C ASN A 60 -15.26 -15.20 27.57
N GLU A 61 -16.18 -15.58 28.46
CA GLU A 61 -16.50 -16.99 28.75
C GLU A 61 -17.16 -17.67 27.55
N GLU A 62 -18.11 -16.98 26.91
CA GLU A 62 -18.80 -17.50 25.71
C GLU A 62 -17.84 -17.61 24.53
N VAL A 63 -16.94 -16.63 24.35
CA VAL A 63 -15.96 -16.64 23.26
C VAL A 63 -14.91 -17.75 23.46
N SER A 64 -14.51 -18.01 24.68
CA SER A 64 -13.52 -19.06 25.02
C SER A 64 -14.03 -20.49 24.72
N LEU A 65 -15.34 -20.66 24.50
CA LEU A 65 -15.90 -21.92 24.01
C LEU A 65 -15.59 -22.17 22.52
N HIS A 66 -15.22 -21.13 21.76
CA HIS A 66 -15.03 -21.20 20.32
C HIS A 66 -13.58 -21.20 19.86
N THR A 67 -12.67 -20.74 20.70
CA THR A 67 -11.21 -20.70 20.39
C THR A 67 -10.38 -20.54 21.64
N ALA A 68 -9.16 -21.07 21.62
CA ALA A 68 -8.19 -20.95 22.71
C ALA A 68 -7.63 -19.52 22.88
N SER A 69 -7.63 -18.71 21.83
CA SER A 69 -7.00 -17.39 21.81
C SER A 69 -7.89 -16.34 21.10
N PRO A 70 -9.02 -15.94 21.74
CA PRO A 70 -9.87 -14.93 21.15
C PRO A 70 -9.20 -13.54 21.18
N LEU A 71 -9.43 -12.75 20.13
CA LEU A 71 -8.89 -11.40 19.99
C LEU A 71 -9.99 -10.35 20.19
N ARG A 72 -9.73 -9.36 21.03
CA ARG A 72 -10.66 -8.24 21.21
C ARG A 72 -10.62 -7.31 20.01
N LEU A 73 -11.82 -6.94 19.50
CA LEU A 73 -11.97 -5.96 18.44
C LEU A 73 -11.55 -4.56 18.89
N THR A 74 -11.98 -4.16 20.08
CA THR A 74 -11.70 -2.86 20.65
C THR A 74 -10.58 -2.90 21.68
N ASP A 75 -9.82 -1.80 21.79
CA ASP A 75 -8.93 -1.56 22.94
C ASP A 75 -9.71 -1.07 24.17
N ASP A 76 -8.98 -0.78 25.25
CA ASP A 76 -9.59 -0.27 26.49
C ASP A 76 -10.26 1.11 26.32
N GLY A 77 -9.95 1.84 25.25
CA GLY A 77 -10.58 3.10 24.84
C GLY A 77 -11.79 2.92 23.94
N GLY A 78 -12.14 1.69 23.56
CA GLY A 78 -13.24 1.37 22.65
C GLY A 78 -12.93 1.67 21.17
N VAL A 79 -11.66 1.79 20.79
CA VAL A 79 -11.20 2.03 19.43
C VAL A 79 -10.86 0.71 18.74
N ILE A 80 -11.34 0.54 17.49
CA ILE A 80 -10.98 -0.60 16.65
C ILE A 80 -9.69 -0.27 15.89
N ASP A 81 -8.59 -0.92 16.28
CA ASP A 81 -7.30 -0.84 15.56
C ASP A 81 -7.16 -2.04 14.62
N CYS A 82 -7.50 -1.83 13.35
CA CYS A 82 -7.38 -2.88 12.33
C CYS A 82 -5.95 -3.36 12.14
N SER A 83 -4.93 -2.50 12.30
CA SER A 83 -3.53 -2.88 12.15
C SER A 83 -3.10 -3.84 13.26
N ARG A 84 -3.51 -3.55 14.50
CA ARG A 84 -3.31 -4.44 15.64
C ARG A 84 -4.00 -5.79 15.42
N LEU A 85 -5.26 -5.79 14.98
CA LEU A 85 -6.02 -7.02 14.72
C LEU A 85 -5.35 -7.88 13.66
N VAL A 86 -4.94 -7.28 12.55
CA VAL A 86 -4.22 -7.98 11.47
C VAL A 86 -2.90 -8.56 11.98
N HIS A 87 -2.14 -7.78 12.77
CA HIS A 87 -0.90 -8.23 13.37
C HIS A 87 -1.12 -9.43 14.32
N SER A 88 -2.13 -9.34 15.19
CA SER A 88 -2.46 -10.42 16.12
C SER A 88 -2.98 -11.67 15.41
N LEU A 89 -3.82 -11.51 14.37
CA LEU A 89 -4.28 -12.63 13.53
C LEU A 89 -3.13 -13.34 12.83
N ARG A 90 -2.09 -12.59 12.43
CA ARG A 90 -0.89 -13.16 11.81
C ARG A 90 0.04 -13.87 12.80
N GLN A 91 0.00 -13.51 14.08
CA GLN A 91 0.83 -14.12 15.12
C GLN A 91 0.18 -15.33 15.80
N SER A 92 -1.11 -15.57 15.57
CA SER A 92 -1.78 -16.73 16.17
C SER A 92 -1.16 -18.01 15.62
N ASP A 93 -0.60 -18.84 16.50
CA ASP A 93 0.02 -20.14 16.18
C ASP A 93 -0.97 -21.13 15.51
N GLU A 94 -2.24 -20.83 15.55
CA GLU A 94 -3.32 -21.62 14.97
C GLU A 94 -3.53 -21.39 13.46
N SER A 95 -2.76 -20.49 12.84
CA SER A 95 -2.87 -20.20 11.41
C SER A 95 -1.66 -20.70 10.61
N PRO A 96 -1.63 -21.96 10.16
CA PRO A 96 -0.51 -22.52 9.41
C PRO A 96 -0.36 -21.96 7.99
N LEU A 97 -1.24 -21.05 7.57
CA LEU A 97 -1.34 -20.61 6.17
C LEU A 97 -0.83 -19.20 5.89
N PHE A 98 -0.46 -18.44 6.90
CA PHE A 98 0.14 -17.14 6.65
C PHE A 98 1.65 -17.28 6.50
N ILE A 99 2.07 -17.72 5.30
CA ILE A 99 3.34 -17.25 4.77
C ILE A 99 3.16 -15.73 4.69
N ARG A 100 3.53 -15.01 5.76
CA ARG A 100 3.72 -13.58 5.70
C ARG A 100 4.52 -13.34 4.42
N PRO A 101 4.10 -12.49 3.50
CA PRO A 101 5.10 -11.91 2.64
C PRO A 101 6.14 -11.37 3.62
N ALA A 102 7.35 -11.92 3.59
CA ALA A 102 8.36 -11.75 4.66
C ALA A 102 8.69 -10.26 4.90
N THR A 103 8.22 -9.38 3.99
CA THR A 103 8.48 -7.93 3.97
C THR A 103 7.38 -7.23 3.18
N GLY A 104 7.21 -5.93 3.40
CA GLY A 104 6.42 -5.07 2.52
C GLY A 104 7.06 -4.92 1.13
N THR A 105 6.46 -4.11 0.30
CA THR A 105 6.92 -3.83 -1.06
C THR A 105 7.16 -2.34 -1.24
N ILE A 106 8.14 -2.00 -2.09
CA ILE A 106 8.32 -0.64 -2.57
C ILE A 106 7.95 -0.54 -4.05
N THR A 107 7.02 0.34 -4.35
CA THR A 107 6.45 0.53 -5.69
C THR A 107 6.66 1.97 -6.15
N ALA A 108 7.06 2.18 -7.41
CA ALA A 108 7.07 3.50 -8.00
C ALA A 108 5.98 3.66 -9.06
N VAL A 109 5.47 4.88 -9.15
CA VAL A 109 4.63 5.36 -10.25
C VAL A 109 5.34 6.49 -10.96
N ILE A 110 5.49 6.36 -12.28
CA ILE A 110 6.09 7.36 -13.16
C ILE A 110 5.02 7.81 -14.15
N PRO A 111 4.27 8.87 -13.85
CA PRO A 111 3.26 9.36 -14.76
C PRO A 111 3.88 10.37 -15.74
N PHE A 112 3.70 10.11 -17.03
CA PHE A 112 3.99 11.06 -18.12
C PHE A 112 2.71 11.78 -18.58
N VAL A 113 1.68 11.78 -17.74
CA VAL A 113 0.37 12.38 -18.00
C VAL A 113 0.08 13.41 -16.90
N TYR A 114 -0.50 14.55 -17.28
CA TYR A 114 -0.81 15.66 -16.41
C TYR A 114 -2.31 15.98 -16.43
N SER A 115 -3.13 15.02 -16.01
CA SER A 115 -4.58 15.14 -16.01
C SER A 115 -5.18 14.37 -14.83
N ASP A 116 -6.49 14.46 -14.65
CA ASP A 116 -7.25 13.70 -13.65
C ASP A 116 -7.03 12.19 -13.74
N VAL A 117 -6.65 11.70 -14.93
CA VAL A 117 -6.30 10.29 -15.16
C VAL A 117 -5.07 9.89 -14.34
N ARG A 118 -4.08 10.80 -14.23
CA ARG A 118 -2.91 10.59 -13.37
C ARG A 118 -3.32 10.35 -11.92
N ASP A 119 -4.14 11.22 -11.38
CA ASP A 119 -4.51 11.16 -9.96
C ASP A 119 -5.38 9.94 -9.66
N ARG A 120 -6.28 9.60 -10.58
CA ARG A 120 -7.07 8.37 -10.52
C ARG A 120 -6.18 7.14 -10.55
N PHE A 121 -5.24 7.06 -11.50
CA PHE A 121 -4.30 5.95 -11.61
C PHE A 121 -3.46 5.74 -10.35
N ILE A 122 -2.95 6.84 -9.74
CA ILE A 122 -2.22 6.76 -8.48
C ILE A 122 -3.13 6.25 -7.36
N SER A 123 -4.38 6.73 -7.30
CA SER A 123 -5.36 6.31 -6.29
C SER A 123 -5.73 4.83 -6.42
N ASP A 124 -5.82 4.29 -7.64
CA ASP A 124 -6.09 2.88 -7.87
C ASP A 124 -4.93 2.01 -7.32
N ILE A 125 -3.67 2.43 -7.59
CA ILE A 125 -2.49 1.73 -7.03
C ILE A 125 -2.45 1.83 -5.50
N GLU A 126 -2.81 2.98 -4.92
CA GLU A 126 -2.92 3.15 -3.47
C GLU A 126 -3.92 2.16 -2.87
N THR A 127 -5.04 1.97 -3.55
CA THR A 127 -6.07 1.01 -3.13
C THR A 127 -5.54 -0.41 -3.15
N GLU A 128 -4.77 -0.81 -4.18
CA GLU A 128 -4.13 -2.12 -4.23
C GLU A 128 -3.11 -2.35 -3.11
N LEU A 129 -2.39 -1.29 -2.69
CA LEU A 129 -1.39 -1.37 -1.63
C LEU A 129 -1.99 -1.36 -0.22
N SER A 130 -3.30 -1.13 -0.07
CA SER A 130 -3.96 -0.92 1.22
C SER A 130 -3.93 -2.11 2.20
N GLY A 131 -3.31 -3.23 1.82
CA GLY A 131 -3.24 -4.49 2.58
C GLY A 131 -2.09 -4.62 3.61
N SER A 132 -1.32 -3.56 3.91
CA SER A 132 -0.19 -3.60 4.86
C SER A 132 -0.52 -3.02 6.23
N ASP A 133 0.37 -3.22 7.23
CA ASP A 133 0.24 -2.61 8.56
C ASP A 133 0.27 -1.08 8.45
N TYR A 134 1.18 -0.57 7.63
CA TYR A 134 1.30 0.84 7.28
C TYR A 134 1.62 1.00 5.80
N ASN A 135 1.04 2.04 5.20
CA ASN A 135 1.37 2.48 3.86
C ASN A 135 2.10 3.83 3.96
N VAL A 136 3.28 3.92 3.38
CA VAL A 136 4.07 5.16 3.31
C VAL A 136 4.00 5.68 1.88
N ARG A 137 3.75 6.97 1.70
CA ARG A 137 3.78 7.63 0.40
C ARG A 137 4.86 8.71 0.36
N LEU A 138 5.70 8.65 -0.64
CA LEU A 138 6.77 9.62 -0.91
C LEU A 138 6.58 10.21 -2.31
N ASP A 139 6.23 11.50 -2.38
CA ASP A 139 6.00 12.19 -3.64
C ASP A 139 7.26 12.98 -4.05
N PHE A 140 8.03 12.44 -4.97
CA PHE A 140 9.16 13.11 -5.61
C PHE A 140 8.66 13.89 -6.84
N THR A 141 7.88 14.92 -6.57
CA THR A 141 7.24 15.77 -7.57
C THR A 141 7.42 17.24 -7.20
N SER A 142 7.14 18.15 -8.12
CA SER A 142 7.10 19.56 -7.78
C SER A 142 6.00 19.86 -6.77
N LYS A 143 6.20 20.89 -5.93
CA LYS A 143 5.21 21.32 -4.94
C LYS A 143 3.83 21.58 -5.56
N LEU A 144 3.78 22.20 -6.74
CA LEU A 144 2.52 22.50 -7.43
C LEU A 144 1.71 21.24 -7.78
N ARG A 145 2.37 20.11 -8.00
CA ARG A 145 1.72 18.83 -8.30
C ARG A 145 1.33 18.05 -7.05
N ALA A 146 1.99 18.30 -5.93
CA ALA A 146 1.70 17.67 -4.64
C ALA A 146 0.69 18.47 -3.79
N LEU A 147 0.19 19.62 -4.26
CA LEU A 147 -0.64 20.55 -3.48
C LEU A 147 -1.95 19.96 -2.95
N TRP A 148 -2.49 18.97 -3.58
CA TRP A 148 -3.74 18.34 -3.17
C TRP A 148 -3.61 17.43 -1.94
N ARG A 149 -2.38 17.16 -1.49
CA ARG A 149 -2.10 16.40 -0.26
C ARG A 149 -1.19 17.19 0.67
N GLN A 150 -1.78 18.12 1.39
CA GLN A 150 -1.04 18.85 2.42
C GLN A 150 -1.15 18.12 3.75
N SER A 151 -0.03 17.69 4.30
CA SER A 151 0.06 17.35 5.71
C SER A 151 0.51 18.56 6.52
N ALA A 152 -0.12 18.80 7.66
CA ALA A 152 0.36 19.80 8.60
C ALA A 152 1.64 19.27 9.29
N GLY A 153 2.72 20.04 9.27
CA GLY A 153 3.94 19.71 10.02
C GLY A 153 5.19 19.52 9.14
N ASN A 154 5.79 18.34 9.21
CA ASN A 154 6.98 18.02 8.43
C ASN A 154 6.68 18.00 6.92
N ASN A 155 7.71 18.18 6.11
CA ASN A 155 7.59 18.21 4.65
C ASN A 155 8.74 17.41 4.00
N MET A 156 8.60 17.11 2.71
CA MET A 156 9.58 16.35 1.94
C MET A 156 10.96 17.01 1.95
N THR A 157 11.04 18.36 1.95
CA THR A 157 12.31 19.09 2.05
C THR A 157 13.05 18.73 3.33
N ALA A 158 12.37 18.74 4.49
CA ALA A 158 12.98 18.39 5.76
C ALA A 158 13.45 16.93 5.80
N LEU A 159 12.72 16.02 5.19
CA LEU A 159 13.11 14.61 5.07
C LEU A 159 14.36 14.45 4.18
N LEU A 160 14.41 15.13 3.03
CA LEU A 160 15.58 15.14 2.14
C LEU A 160 16.82 15.79 2.81
N GLU A 161 16.63 16.82 3.62
CA GLU A 161 17.69 17.41 4.44
C GLU A 161 18.21 16.42 5.49
N ALA A 162 17.31 15.75 6.21
CA ALA A 162 17.68 14.78 7.25
C ALA A 162 18.42 13.57 6.70
N CYS A 163 18.06 13.11 5.49
CA CYS A 163 18.71 12.00 4.79
C CYS A 163 20.19 12.25 4.47
N ARG A 164 20.70 13.51 4.63
CA ARG A 164 22.15 13.82 4.52
C ARG A 164 22.98 13.24 5.66
N SER A 165 22.34 12.98 6.79
CA SER A 165 23.06 12.50 7.96
C SER A 165 23.49 11.05 7.78
N LYS A 166 24.76 10.74 8.04
CA LYS A 166 25.26 9.36 8.11
C LYS A 166 24.58 8.50 9.19
N ARG A 167 23.85 9.14 10.12
CA ARG A 167 23.11 8.48 11.19
C ARG A 167 21.64 8.25 10.82
N PHE A 168 21.20 8.72 9.67
CA PHE A 168 19.83 8.52 9.20
C PHE A 168 19.58 7.04 8.96
N LYS A 169 18.49 6.53 9.52
CA LYS A 169 18.07 5.13 9.39
C LYS A 169 16.77 5.04 8.60
N PRO A 170 16.44 3.88 7.99
CA PRO A 170 15.18 3.69 7.28
C PRO A 170 13.95 4.07 8.10
N GLU A 171 13.92 3.72 9.40
CA GLU A 171 12.80 3.99 10.30
C GLU A 171 12.63 5.49 10.62
N ASP A 172 13.68 6.29 10.42
CA ASP A 172 13.61 7.75 10.61
C ASP A 172 12.67 8.42 9.62
N ILE A 173 12.39 7.80 8.46
CA ILE A 173 11.39 8.29 7.49
C ILE A 173 10.05 8.51 8.20
N LEU A 174 9.63 7.59 9.04
CA LEU A 174 8.33 7.65 9.73
C LEU A 174 8.20 8.86 10.66
N LYS A 175 9.31 9.38 11.19
CA LYS A 175 9.32 10.57 12.05
C LYS A 175 8.96 11.86 11.30
N TYR A 176 9.08 11.86 9.98
CA TYR A 176 8.74 12.98 9.10
C TYR A 176 7.37 12.85 8.44
N CYS A 177 6.69 11.71 8.66
CA CYS A 177 5.40 11.43 8.09
C CYS A 177 4.26 11.76 9.06
N ASN A 178 3.14 12.20 8.50
CA ASN A 178 1.86 12.30 9.17
C ASN A 178 0.85 11.49 8.38
N MET A 179 -0.17 10.99 9.04
CA MET A 179 -1.24 10.27 8.37
C MET A 179 -2.10 11.24 7.57
N ASP A 180 -2.33 10.95 6.30
CA ASP A 180 -3.24 11.70 5.45
C ASP A 180 -4.69 11.16 5.59
N GLU A 181 -5.64 11.81 4.90
CA GLU A 181 -7.07 11.46 4.94
C GLU A 181 -7.36 10.05 4.39
N LEU A 182 -6.46 9.49 3.61
CA LEU A 182 -6.58 8.15 3.01
C LEU A 182 -5.86 7.07 3.83
N GLY A 183 -5.25 7.45 4.96
CA GLY A 183 -4.54 6.54 5.85
C GLY A 183 -3.11 6.22 5.41
N PHE A 184 -2.52 7.04 4.53
CA PHE A 184 -1.10 6.94 4.18
C PHE A 184 -0.26 7.83 5.09
N LEU A 185 0.89 7.31 5.51
CA LEU A 185 1.93 8.09 6.14
C LEU A 185 2.72 8.84 5.07
N THR A 186 2.65 10.17 5.07
CA THR A 186 3.33 11.03 4.09
C THR A 186 4.02 12.20 4.76
N PRO A 187 5.23 12.60 4.30
CA PRO A 187 5.88 13.82 4.78
C PRO A 187 5.21 15.10 4.23
N GLY A 188 4.24 14.95 3.32
CA GLY A 188 3.63 16.08 2.63
C GLY A 188 4.52 16.67 1.53
N SER A 189 4.11 17.82 0.98
CA SER A 189 4.78 18.46 -0.15
C SER A 189 6.12 19.10 0.26
N CYS A 190 6.94 19.41 -0.74
CA CYS A 190 8.16 20.22 -0.57
C CYS A 190 7.85 21.64 -0.09
N ARG A 191 8.84 22.30 0.53
CA ARG A 191 8.75 23.70 0.94
C ARG A 191 8.68 24.62 -0.28
N ASN A 192 9.59 24.41 -1.25
CA ASN A 192 9.63 25.14 -2.51
C ASN A 192 9.29 24.21 -3.68
N ASN A 193 8.95 24.82 -4.85
CA ASN A 193 8.48 24.07 -6.00
C ASN A 193 9.52 23.07 -6.54
N ASP A 194 10.78 23.44 -6.52
CA ASP A 194 11.86 22.71 -7.19
C ASP A 194 12.79 21.98 -6.20
N ASP A 195 12.49 22.02 -4.89
CA ASP A 195 13.35 21.42 -3.85
C ASP A 195 13.77 19.98 -4.18
N VAL A 196 12.85 19.14 -4.70
CA VAL A 196 13.16 17.74 -5.05
C VAL A 196 14.29 17.66 -6.08
N TYR A 197 14.29 18.56 -7.05
CA TYR A 197 15.28 18.59 -8.13
C TYR A 197 16.60 19.23 -7.67
N ASP A 198 16.52 20.25 -6.83
CA ASP A 198 17.68 20.96 -6.27
C ASP A 198 18.51 20.06 -5.34
N PHE A 199 17.90 19.12 -4.68
CA PHE A 199 18.60 18.11 -3.90
C PHE A 199 19.42 17.14 -4.78
N GLY A 200 19.04 16.98 -6.03
CA GLY A 200 19.73 16.16 -7.05
C GLY A 200 19.44 14.66 -6.93
N VAL A 201 19.65 13.98 -8.05
CA VAL A 201 19.35 12.55 -8.26
C VAL A 201 19.93 11.65 -7.17
N ALA A 202 21.22 11.81 -6.86
CA ALA A 202 21.90 10.95 -5.88
C ALA A 202 21.27 10.98 -4.48
N ARG A 203 20.69 12.12 -4.07
CA ARG A 203 20.04 12.23 -2.77
C ARG A 203 18.64 11.64 -2.76
N VAL A 204 17.90 11.89 -3.83
CA VAL A 204 16.59 11.26 -4.00
C VAL A 204 16.73 9.73 -4.06
N ALA A 205 17.72 9.23 -4.81
CA ALA A 205 18.05 7.81 -4.85
C ALA A 205 18.42 7.24 -3.46
N ALA A 206 19.22 7.99 -2.67
CA ALA A 206 19.54 7.58 -1.30
C ALA A 206 18.29 7.46 -0.42
N LEU A 207 17.35 8.41 -0.51
CA LEU A 207 16.10 8.35 0.25
C LEU A 207 15.21 7.19 -0.24
N ILE A 208 15.11 6.95 -1.55
CA ILE A 208 14.39 5.79 -2.11
C ILE A 208 15.02 4.48 -1.61
N ASN A 209 16.35 4.38 -1.52
CA ASN A 209 17.01 3.20 -0.97
C ASN A 209 16.73 3.00 0.52
N HIS A 210 16.64 4.08 1.32
CA HIS A 210 16.19 3.98 2.71
C HIS A 210 14.72 3.54 2.78
N ALA A 211 13.87 4.02 1.89
CA ALA A 211 12.48 3.60 1.81
C ALA A 211 12.33 2.12 1.39
N ALA A 212 13.18 1.64 0.49
CA ALA A 212 13.26 0.22 0.14
C ALA A 212 13.69 -0.63 1.34
N ALA A 213 14.71 -0.19 2.07
CA ALA A 213 15.15 -0.87 3.29
C ALA A 213 14.07 -0.88 4.38
N LEU A 214 13.25 0.19 4.48
CA LEU A 214 12.10 0.26 5.37
C LEU A 214 11.03 -0.77 4.96
N ALA A 215 10.67 -0.82 3.68
CA ALA A 215 9.70 -1.77 3.14
C ALA A 215 10.16 -3.23 3.35
N HIS A 216 11.44 -3.50 3.12
CA HIS A 216 12.02 -4.83 3.27
C HIS A 216 12.39 -5.19 4.72
N SER A 217 12.04 -4.35 5.69
CA SER A 217 12.26 -4.65 7.12
C SER A 217 11.42 -5.86 7.55
N LYS A 218 12.05 -6.76 8.30
CA LYS A 218 11.35 -7.94 8.87
C LYS A 218 10.51 -7.62 10.10
N THR A 219 10.63 -6.39 10.62
CA THR A 219 9.98 -6.00 11.89
C THR A 219 8.58 -5.46 11.70
N SER A 220 8.26 -4.99 10.48
CA SER A 220 6.95 -4.41 10.16
C SER A 220 6.61 -4.62 8.69
N PHE A 221 5.34 -4.85 8.40
CA PHE A 221 4.84 -4.98 7.04
C PHE A 221 4.44 -3.60 6.52
N ILE A 222 5.40 -2.89 5.90
CA ILE A 222 5.23 -1.53 5.40
C ILE A 222 5.31 -1.55 3.88
N ASN A 223 4.25 -1.14 3.19
CA ASN A 223 4.33 -0.84 1.78
C ASN A 223 4.74 0.62 1.57
N VAL A 224 5.60 0.85 0.60
CA VAL A 224 6.02 2.20 0.22
C VAL A 224 5.60 2.46 -1.22
N LEU A 225 4.84 3.52 -1.43
CA LEU A 225 4.53 4.06 -2.74
C LEU A 225 5.37 5.30 -2.99
N THR A 226 6.09 5.33 -4.10
CA THR A 226 6.82 6.51 -4.54
C THR A 226 6.22 7.05 -5.84
N VAL A 227 5.93 8.33 -5.91
CA VAL A 227 5.55 9.01 -7.16
C VAL A 227 6.75 9.81 -7.65
N VAL A 228 7.24 9.50 -8.84
CA VAL A 228 8.49 10.07 -9.39
C VAL A 228 8.18 10.81 -10.68
N GLU A 229 8.33 12.14 -10.65
CA GLU A 229 8.04 13.01 -11.80
C GLU A 229 9.14 14.04 -12.02
N GLY A 230 9.32 14.47 -13.28
CA GLY A 230 10.19 15.58 -13.64
C GLY A 230 11.68 15.26 -13.69
N PHE A 231 12.06 14.01 -13.45
CA PHE A 231 13.44 13.56 -13.62
C PHE A 231 13.73 13.22 -15.08
N ARG A 232 15.00 13.31 -15.47
CA ARG A 232 15.43 12.92 -16.81
C ARG A 232 15.29 11.41 -16.97
N SER A 233 14.90 10.95 -18.15
CA SER A 233 14.78 9.52 -18.44
C SER A 233 16.08 8.75 -18.17
N ALA A 234 17.23 9.38 -18.37
CA ALA A 234 18.54 8.79 -18.11
C ALA A 234 18.82 8.56 -16.60
N ASP A 235 18.18 9.33 -15.71
CA ASP A 235 18.38 9.25 -14.26
C ASP A 235 17.46 8.22 -13.60
N LEU A 236 16.33 7.86 -14.25
CA LEU A 236 15.32 6.98 -13.69
C LEU A 236 15.84 5.57 -13.36
N PRO A 237 16.68 4.91 -14.18
CA PRO A 237 17.20 3.59 -13.84
C PRO A 237 18.03 3.58 -12.53
N GLU A 238 18.78 4.64 -12.25
CA GLU A 238 19.50 4.79 -10.98
C GLU A 238 18.54 5.00 -9.82
N LEU A 239 17.58 5.92 -9.97
CA LEU A 239 16.58 6.23 -8.95
C LEU A 239 15.75 5.01 -8.54
N LEU A 240 15.46 4.13 -9.48
CA LEU A 240 14.49 3.05 -9.30
C LEU A 240 15.14 1.68 -9.07
N SER A 241 16.46 1.61 -9.01
CA SER A 241 17.22 0.34 -8.97
C SER A 241 16.86 -0.59 -7.80
N GLY A 242 16.42 -0.03 -6.68
CA GLY A 242 16.05 -0.79 -5.46
C GLY A 242 14.58 -1.15 -5.34
N LEU A 243 13.75 -0.93 -6.37
CA LEU A 243 12.30 -1.07 -6.30
C LEU A 243 11.82 -2.46 -6.70
N ASP A 244 10.71 -2.88 -6.09
CA ASP A 244 10.08 -4.18 -6.40
C ASP A 244 9.17 -4.08 -7.62
N LYS A 245 8.47 -2.93 -7.79
CA LYS A 245 7.56 -2.69 -8.91
C LYS A 245 7.67 -1.27 -9.42
N VAL A 246 7.51 -1.10 -10.72
CA VAL A 246 7.45 0.21 -11.37
C VAL A 246 6.27 0.23 -12.33
N PHE A 247 5.39 1.20 -12.15
CA PHE A 247 4.25 1.47 -13.02
C PHE A 247 4.52 2.74 -13.83
N ILE A 248 4.47 2.64 -15.13
CA ILE A 248 4.66 3.76 -16.05
C ILE A 248 3.30 4.08 -16.67
N LEU A 249 2.86 5.33 -16.56
CA LEU A 249 1.65 5.81 -17.21
C LEU A 249 2.02 6.73 -18.39
N LEU A 250 1.78 6.25 -19.59
CA LEU A 250 1.97 6.99 -20.84
C LEU A 250 0.64 7.62 -21.33
N PRO A 251 0.68 8.73 -22.09
CA PRO A 251 -0.54 9.40 -22.56
C PRO A 251 -1.38 8.54 -23.52
N ALA A 252 -0.74 7.85 -24.45
CA ALA A 252 -1.42 7.03 -25.46
C ALA A 252 -0.48 5.91 -25.94
N ARG A 253 -1.03 4.91 -26.64
CA ARG A 253 -0.26 3.75 -27.16
C ARG A 253 0.82 4.17 -28.15
N ASN A 254 0.55 5.16 -28.98
CA ASN A 254 1.53 5.71 -29.90
C ASN A 254 2.70 6.41 -29.18
N ALA A 255 2.50 6.92 -27.98
CA ALA A 255 3.59 7.44 -27.15
C ALA A 255 4.57 6.35 -26.70
N GLY A 256 4.12 5.10 -26.58
CA GLY A 256 4.98 3.93 -26.34
C GLY A 256 5.86 3.58 -27.54
N GLU A 257 5.54 4.11 -28.74
CA GLU A 257 6.36 3.96 -29.94
C GLU A 257 7.45 5.03 -30.06
N ASP A 258 7.35 6.10 -29.25
CA ASP A 258 8.40 7.12 -29.16
C ASP A 258 9.74 6.48 -28.73
N LEU A 259 10.81 6.89 -29.42
CA LEU A 259 12.15 6.34 -29.18
C LEU A 259 12.58 6.51 -27.73
N GLY A 260 12.29 7.67 -27.12
CA GLY A 260 12.66 7.97 -25.74
C GLY A 260 11.90 7.09 -24.73
N ALA A 261 10.61 6.82 -24.97
CA ALA A 261 9.81 5.93 -24.11
C ALA A 261 10.31 4.47 -24.23
N ARG A 262 10.63 4.01 -25.43
CA ARG A 262 11.20 2.66 -25.66
C ARG A 262 12.56 2.49 -25.00
N GLU A 263 13.45 3.48 -25.12
CA GLU A 263 14.76 3.47 -24.48
C GLU A 263 14.64 3.41 -22.95
N LEU A 264 13.74 4.21 -22.38
CA LEU A 264 13.46 4.20 -20.94
C LEU A 264 12.94 2.83 -20.49
N ILE A 265 11.90 2.31 -21.12
CA ILE A 265 11.31 1.00 -20.77
C ILE A 265 12.35 -0.11 -20.91
N THR A 266 13.16 -0.08 -21.98
CA THR A 266 14.25 -1.05 -22.19
C THR A 266 15.29 -0.97 -21.09
N SER A 267 15.69 0.25 -20.70
CA SER A 267 16.66 0.48 -19.65
C SER A 267 16.15 0.01 -18.28
N LEU A 268 14.89 0.32 -17.95
CA LEU A 268 14.26 -0.13 -16.71
C LEU A 268 14.11 -1.66 -16.68
N ASN A 269 13.65 -2.27 -17.78
CA ASN A 269 13.58 -3.74 -17.89
C ASN A 269 14.93 -4.42 -17.72
N LYS A 270 16.00 -3.79 -18.20
CA LYS A 270 17.38 -4.30 -18.02
C LYS A 270 17.83 -4.19 -16.56
N THR A 271 17.47 -3.11 -15.87
CA THR A 271 17.91 -2.82 -14.50
C THR A 271 17.11 -3.59 -13.46
N LEU A 272 15.80 -3.67 -13.63
CA LEU A 272 14.87 -4.22 -12.64
C LEU A 272 14.42 -5.64 -12.95
N GLY A 273 14.38 -6.03 -14.24
CA GLY A 273 13.70 -7.21 -14.73
C GLY A 273 12.31 -6.88 -15.30
N ARG A 274 11.94 -7.58 -16.37
CA ARG A 274 10.67 -7.31 -17.10
C ARG A 274 9.44 -7.51 -16.24
N GLU A 275 9.47 -8.42 -15.31
CA GLU A 275 8.36 -8.73 -14.40
C GLU A 275 8.05 -7.61 -13.40
N ARG A 276 8.98 -6.67 -13.20
CA ARG A 276 8.83 -5.54 -12.26
C ARG A 276 8.34 -4.26 -12.92
N VAL A 277 8.35 -4.17 -14.23
CA VAL A 277 7.95 -2.97 -14.98
C VAL A 277 6.64 -3.22 -15.70
N SER A 278 5.63 -2.39 -15.43
CA SER A 278 4.32 -2.42 -16.08
C SER A 278 4.03 -1.09 -16.74
N VAL A 279 3.55 -1.10 -17.97
CA VAL A 279 3.22 0.09 -18.75
C VAL A 279 1.72 0.18 -18.93
N TYR A 280 1.15 1.35 -18.67
CA TYR A 280 -0.25 1.68 -18.81
C TYR A 280 -0.42 2.88 -19.73
N TYR A 281 -1.56 2.99 -20.36
CA TYR A 281 -1.90 4.09 -21.25
C TYR A 281 -3.14 4.83 -20.75
N ALA A 282 -3.04 6.16 -20.68
CA ALA A 282 -4.13 6.97 -20.16
C ALA A 282 -5.40 6.86 -21.02
N GLU A 283 -5.27 6.64 -22.32
CA GLU A 283 -6.41 6.43 -23.22
C GLU A 283 -7.23 5.18 -22.85
N ASP A 284 -6.61 4.13 -22.32
CA ASP A 284 -7.29 2.91 -21.89
C ASP A 284 -8.09 3.14 -20.60
N LEU A 285 -7.68 4.12 -19.79
CA LEU A 285 -8.32 4.46 -18.50
C LEU A 285 -9.45 5.50 -18.66
N THR A 286 -9.57 6.13 -19.82
CA THR A 286 -10.58 7.16 -20.09
C THR A 286 -11.78 6.66 -20.90
N ALA A 287 -11.78 5.43 -21.39
CA ALA A 287 -12.87 4.89 -22.19
C ALA A 287 -14.17 4.85 -21.36
N PRO A 288 -15.26 5.52 -21.80
CA PRO A 288 -16.52 5.48 -21.10
C PRO A 288 -17.19 4.13 -21.36
N GLY A 289 -17.33 3.29 -20.34
CA GLY A 289 -18.32 2.23 -20.42
C GLY A 289 -17.96 0.83 -19.96
N GLU A 290 -16.76 0.54 -19.51
CA GLU A 290 -16.46 -0.76 -18.88
C GLU A 290 -15.47 -0.59 -17.73
N LEU A 291 -15.99 -0.15 -16.58
CA LEU A 291 -15.42 -0.56 -15.32
C LEU A 291 -15.82 -2.02 -15.12
N ASP A 292 -15.15 -2.91 -15.83
CA ASP A 292 -15.10 -4.31 -15.46
C ASP A 292 -14.36 -4.40 -14.11
N ASP A 293 -15.00 -4.96 -13.09
CA ASP A 293 -14.52 -5.09 -11.70
C ASP A 293 -13.24 -5.95 -11.56
N SER A 294 -12.57 -6.21 -12.63
CA SER A 294 -11.27 -6.88 -12.67
C SER A 294 -10.23 -5.96 -13.30
N LEU A 295 -9.54 -5.16 -12.47
CA LEU A 295 -8.19 -4.67 -12.79
C LEU A 295 -7.22 -5.86 -12.84
N SER A 296 -7.55 -6.83 -13.68
CA SER A 296 -6.60 -7.84 -14.10
C SER A 296 -5.64 -7.14 -15.06
N PRO A 297 -4.37 -6.95 -14.71
CA PRO A 297 -3.44 -6.29 -15.60
C PRO A 297 -3.38 -7.10 -16.89
N ARG A 298 -3.93 -6.58 -17.98
CA ARG A 298 -3.59 -7.07 -19.30
C ARG A 298 -2.13 -6.75 -19.53
N ARG A 299 -1.27 -7.62 -18.98
CA ARG A 299 0.17 -7.60 -19.24
C ARG A 299 0.38 -7.70 -20.74
N GLN A 300 0.56 -6.58 -21.41
CA GLN A 300 1.24 -6.61 -22.69
C GLN A 300 2.73 -6.62 -22.39
N VAL A 301 3.32 -7.81 -22.50
CA VAL A 301 4.77 -8.00 -22.56
C VAL A 301 5.21 -7.45 -23.91
N VAL A 302 5.86 -6.30 -23.93
CA VAL A 302 6.58 -5.79 -25.10
C VAL A 302 7.99 -6.36 -25.12
#